data_05ba83ba1b004d90364a0647f23dd637
#
_entry.id   05ba83ba1b004d90364a0647f23dd637
#
_cell.length_a   1.000
_cell.length_b   1.000
_cell.length_c   1.000
_cell.angle_alpha   90.00
_cell.angle_beta   90.00
_cell.angle_gamma   90.00
#
_symmetry.space_group_name_H-M   'P 1'
#
loop_
_entity.id
_entity.type
_entity.pdbx_description
1 polymer ?
#
loop_
_entity_poly.entity_id
_entity_poly.type
_entity_poly.pdbx_seq_one_letter_code
_entity_poly.pdbx_strand_id
1 'polypeptide(L)'
;PPRSTLFPYTTLFRSGADHLVRFVLGAEDYFPGKPSPAGFLRGAERLGVAPSNCLVFEDSHAGVSAAKAAGMWCVALNRPTAHPQDLSAADWLLEDLAGFSVAAFARHVGA
;
A
#
# COMPACT_ATOMS: atom_id res chain seq x y z
N PRO A 1 8.00 16.04 14.19
CA PRO A 1 7.07 16.05 13.07
C PRO A 1 6.77 14.64 12.60
N PRO A 2 5.57 14.40 12.14
CA PRO A 2 5.25 13.10 11.63
C PRO A 2 6.08 12.82 10.39
N ARG A 3 6.64 11.65 10.35
CA ARG A 3 7.36 11.22 9.16
C ARG A 3 6.36 10.70 8.17
N SER A 4 5.77 11.62 7.48
CA SER A 4 4.77 11.24 6.49
C SER A 4 5.47 11.04 5.16
N THR A 5 5.45 9.83 4.69
CA THR A 5 5.93 9.51 3.36
C THR A 5 4.78 9.38 2.39
N LEU A 6 3.59 9.84 2.79
CA LEU A 6 2.43 9.73 1.95
C LEU A 6 2.48 10.66 0.74
N PHE A 7 3.03 11.85 0.94
CA PHE A 7 2.90 12.90 -0.08
C PHE A 7 3.77 12.73 -1.31
N PRO A 8 5.05 12.38 -1.18
CA PRO A 8 5.88 12.28 -2.38
C PRO A 8 5.36 11.28 -3.38
N TYR A 9 4.66 10.28 -2.91
CA TYR A 9 4.24 9.16 -3.76
C TYR A 9 2.89 9.37 -4.40
N THR A 10 2.05 10.23 -3.83
CA THR A 10 0.73 10.48 -4.41
C THR A 10 0.82 11.19 -5.75
N THR A 11 1.88 11.95 -5.98
CA THR A 11 2.04 12.69 -7.23
C THR A 11 2.69 11.87 -8.33
N LEU A 12 3.37 10.77 -7.97
CA LEU A 12 4.07 9.95 -8.94
C LEU A 12 3.14 9.15 -9.83
N PHE A 13 1.91 8.97 -9.41
CA PHE A 13 0.98 8.08 -10.09
C PHE A 13 -0.20 8.82 -10.70
N ARG A 14 0.00 10.08 -11.02
CA ARG A 14 -1.02 10.87 -11.71
C ARG A 14 -0.97 10.53 -13.19
N SER A 15 -1.80 9.59 -13.57
CA SER A 15 -1.90 9.12 -14.93
C SER A 15 -3.36 8.93 -15.26
N GLY A 16 -3.64 8.44 -16.46
CA GLY A 16 -5.01 8.18 -16.85
C GLY A 16 -5.73 7.17 -15.96
N ALA A 17 -4.99 6.35 -15.23
CA ALA A 17 -5.56 5.34 -14.34
C ALA A 17 -5.65 5.80 -12.90
N ASP A 18 -5.19 6.97 -12.55
CA ASP A 18 -5.10 7.40 -11.15
C ASP A 18 -6.47 7.69 -10.55
N HIS A 19 -7.51 7.79 -11.34
CA HIS A 19 -8.87 7.91 -10.83
C HIS A 19 -9.35 6.61 -10.17
N LEU A 20 -8.64 5.50 -10.43
CA LEU A 20 -9.01 4.19 -9.89
C LEU A 20 -8.27 3.86 -8.60
N VAL A 21 -7.07 4.42 -8.44
CA VAL A 21 -6.19 4.04 -7.33
C VAL A 21 -5.52 5.27 -6.76
N ARG A 22 -5.52 5.39 -5.45
CA ARG A 22 -4.71 6.38 -4.73
C ARG A 22 -3.63 5.67 -3.95
N PHE A 23 -2.53 6.35 -3.77
CA PHE A 23 -1.33 5.79 -3.20
C PHE A 23 -1.26 6.10 -1.71
N VAL A 24 -1.10 5.06 -0.91
CA VAL A 24 -0.93 5.21 0.53
C VAL A 24 0.28 4.42 0.97
N LEU A 25 1.20 5.05 1.67
CA LEU A 25 2.31 4.38 2.30
C LEU A 25 2.03 4.18 3.77
N GLY A 26 2.60 3.14 4.32
CA GLY A 26 2.44 2.86 5.73
C GLY A 26 2.99 3.99 6.58
N ALA A 27 2.22 4.39 7.57
CA ALA A 27 2.62 5.38 8.54
C ALA A 27 2.91 4.66 9.85
N GLU A 28 4.19 4.57 10.18
CA GLU A 28 4.63 3.75 11.30
C GLU A 28 4.33 4.37 12.65
N ASP A 29 3.99 5.64 12.64
CA ASP A 29 3.83 6.38 13.87
C ASP A 29 2.41 6.38 14.41
N TYR A 30 1.49 5.70 13.75
CA TYR A 30 0.13 5.63 14.21
C TYR A 30 -0.07 4.53 15.23
N PHE A 31 -0.92 4.81 16.19
CA PHE A 31 -1.26 3.84 17.21
C PHE A 31 -2.79 3.60 17.17
N PRO A 32 -3.24 2.35 17.22
CA PRO A 32 -2.42 1.14 17.28
C PRO A 32 -1.68 0.87 15.98
N GLY A 33 -0.50 0.30 16.10
CA GLY A 33 0.31 -0.03 14.95
C GLY A 33 -0.17 -1.28 14.24
N LYS A 34 0.51 -1.59 13.13
CA LYS A 34 0.23 -2.80 12.36
C LYS A 34 0.30 -4.03 13.24
N PRO A 35 -0.56 -5.02 13.06
CA PRO A 35 -1.44 -5.24 11.91
C PRO A 35 -2.78 -4.52 11.97
N SER A 36 -2.97 -3.60 12.91
CA SER A 36 -4.19 -2.81 12.93
C SER A 36 -4.30 -1.96 11.66
N PRO A 37 -5.49 -1.81 11.08
CA PRO A 37 -5.66 -0.98 9.90
C PRO A 37 -5.66 0.52 10.19
N ALA A 38 -5.57 0.92 11.46
CA ALA A 38 -5.79 2.31 11.87
C ALA A 38 -4.90 3.31 11.14
N GLY A 39 -3.61 3.01 10.97
CA GLY A 39 -2.71 3.91 10.29
C GLY A 39 -3.06 4.13 8.84
N PHE A 40 -3.40 3.06 8.14
CA PHE A 40 -3.78 3.16 6.73
C PHE A 40 -5.12 3.86 6.57
N LEU A 41 -6.08 3.56 7.44
CA LEU A 41 -7.38 4.25 7.39
C LEU A 41 -7.21 5.75 7.63
N ARG A 42 -6.32 6.12 8.55
CA ARG A 42 -6.03 7.52 8.78
C ARG A 42 -5.38 8.17 7.57
N GLY A 43 -4.50 7.45 6.90
CA GLY A 43 -3.88 7.92 5.67
C GLY A 43 -4.91 8.19 4.58
N ALA A 44 -5.83 7.26 4.39
CA ALA A 44 -6.89 7.42 3.41
C ALA A 44 -7.76 8.62 3.74
N GLU A 45 -8.09 8.81 5.01
CA GLU A 45 -8.87 9.95 5.46
C GLU A 45 -8.17 11.25 5.11
N ARG A 46 -6.87 11.33 5.38
CA ARG A 46 -6.10 12.54 5.07
C ARG A 46 -6.00 12.82 3.58
N LEU A 47 -5.96 11.77 2.78
CA LEU A 47 -5.94 11.93 1.32
C LEU A 47 -7.32 12.23 0.77
N GLY A 48 -8.36 12.05 1.56
CA GLY A 48 -9.72 12.25 1.09
C GLY A 48 -10.15 11.19 0.09
N VAL A 49 -9.65 9.96 0.25
CA VAL A 49 -9.87 8.87 -0.71
C VAL A 49 -10.45 7.67 0.04
N ALA A 50 -11.44 7.04 -0.58
CA ALA A 50 -12.01 5.82 -0.01
C ALA A 50 -10.94 4.72 0.07
N PRO A 51 -10.93 3.91 1.13
CA PRO A 51 -9.94 2.83 1.24
C PRO A 51 -9.90 1.91 0.01
N SER A 52 -11.04 1.62 -0.57
CA SER A 52 -11.10 0.75 -1.75
C SER A 52 -10.39 1.34 -2.98
N ASN A 53 -10.06 2.62 -2.93
CA ASN A 53 -9.33 3.29 -4.01
C ASN A 53 -7.88 3.56 -3.62
N CYS A 54 -7.41 2.98 -2.53
CA CYS A 54 -6.04 3.15 -2.06
C CYS A 54 -5.20 1.93 -2.38
N LEU A 55 -3.95 2.18 -2.69
CA LEU A 55 -2.95 1.14 -2.91
C LEU A 55 -1.84 1.32 -1.91
N VAL A 56 -1.47 0.25 -1.23
CA VAL A 56 -0.43 0.23 -0.22
C VAL A 56 0.74 -0.61 -0.72
N PHE A 57 1.95 -0.14 -0.47
CA PHE A 57 3.17 -0.92 -0.68
C PHE A 57 3.70 -1.34 0.69
N GLU A 58 3.96 -2.64 0.85
CA GLU A 58 4.42 -3.18 2.12
C GLU A 58 5.44 -4.29 1.91
N ASP A 59 6.27 -4.50 2.91
CA ASP A 59 7.25 -5.58 2.88
C ASP A 59 7.17 -6.48 4.11
N SER A 60 6.13 -6.35 4.92
CA SER A 60 5.96 -7.16 6.12
C SER A 60 4.58 -7.80 6.15
N HIS A 61 4.50 -8.94 6.83
CA HIS A 61 3.22 -9.60 7.05
C HIS A 61 2.24 -8.69 7.78
N ALA A 62 2.71 -8.02 8.82
CA ALA A 62 1.85 -7.13 9.60
C ALA A 62 1.31 -5.99 8.74
N GLY A 63 2.15 -5.43 7.86
CA GLY A 63 1.73 -4.35 6.98
C GLY A 63 0.71 -4.81 5.94
N VAL A 64 0.95 -5.98 5.33
CA VAL A 64 -0.01 -6.55 4.38
C VAL A 64 -1.34 -6.81 5.08
N SER A 65 -1.30 -7.39 6.28
CA SER A 65 -2.52 -7.65 7.05
C SER A 65 -3.28 -6.36 7.34
N ALA A 66 -2.55 -5.31 7.73
CA ALA A 66 -3.17 -4.02 8.02
C ALA A 66 -3.82 -3.43 6.78
N ALA A 67 -3.15 -3.50 5.64
CA ALA A 67 -3.69 -2.97 4.39
C ALA A 67 -4.97 -3.71 3.99
N LYS A 68 -4.96 -5.03 4.07
CA LYS A 68 -6.14 -5.82 3.71
C LYS A 68 -7.27 -5.60 4.71
N ALA A 69 -6.96 -5.46 6.00
CA ALA A 69 -7.97 -5.14 7.01
C ALA A 69 -8.58 -3.75 6.77
N ALA A 70 -7.81 -2.84 6.20
CA ALA A 70 -8.31 -1.51 5.85
C ALA A 70 -9.16 -1.50 4.57
N GLY A 71 -9.23 -2.61 3.86
CA GLY A 71 -9.99 -2.67 2.60
C GLY A 71 -9.24 -2.07 1.43
N MET A 72 -7.92 -2.02 1.51
CA MET A 72 -7.07 -1.42 0.48
C MET A 72 -6.43 -2.47 -0.39
N TRP A 73 -6.03 -2.06 -1.60
CA TRP A 73 -5.15 -2.86 -2.44
C TRP A 73 -3.76 -2.88 -1.82
N CYS A 74 -3.04 -3.99 -2.00
CA CYS A 74 -1.70 -4.12 -1.43
C CYS A 74 -0.76 -4.79 -2.42
N VAL A 75 0.34 -4.11 -2.71
CA VAL A 75 1.48 -4.69 -3.40
C VAL A 75 2.54 -4.97 -2.35
N ALA A 76 2.97 -6.20 -2.24
CA ALA A 76 4.01 -6.58 -1.31
C ALA A 76 5.35 -6.65 -2.04
N LEU A 77 6.38 -6.19 -1.35
CA LEU A 77 7.75 -6.25 -1.84
C LEU A 77 8.46 -7.39 -1.13
N ASN A 78 8.84 -8.40 -1.89
CA ASN A 78 9.51 -9.58 -1.34
C ASN A 78 11.00 -9.30 -1.25
N ARG A 79 11.40 -8.59 -0.20
CA ARG A 79 12.79 -8.22 -0.03
C ARG A 79 13.55 -9.34 0.66
N PRO A 80 14.82 -9.56 0.28
CA PRO A 80 15.65 -10.51 1.01
C PRO A 80 15.76 -10.09 2.45
N THR A 81 15.55 -11.03 3.36
CA THR A 81 15.61 -10.75 4.79
C THR A 81 15.96 -12.02 5.52
N ALA A 82 16.55 -11.83 6.71
CA ALA A 82 16.88 -12.96 7.59
C ALA A 82 15.62 -13.59 8.17
N HIS A 83 14.51 -12.88 8.12
CA HIS A 83 13.24 -13.36 8.68
C HIS A 83 12.17 -13.30 7.60
N PRO A 84 12.09 -14.32 6.75
CA PRO A 84 11.06 -14.36 5.71
C PRO A 84 9.67 -14.23 6.29
N GLN A 85 8.81 -13.54 5.60
CA GLN A 85 7.46 -13.29 6.05
C GLN A 85 6.44 -13.79 5.03
N ASP A 86 5.28 -14.16 5.52
CA ASP A 86 4.19 -14.58 4.67
C ASP A 86 3.49 -13.33 4.11
N LEU A 87 3.70 -13.07 2.86
CA LEU A 87 3.13 -11.92 2.14
C LEU A 87 2.00 -12.33 1.21
N SER A 88 1.51 -13.56 1.33
CA SER A 88 0.59 -14.15 0.36
C SER A 88 -0.78 -13.47 0.31
N ALA A 89 -1.15 -12.72 1.35
CA ALA A 89 -2.43 -12.02 1.34
C ALA A 89 -2.43 -10.77 0.47
N ALA A 90 -1.26 -10.32 0.01
CA ALA A 90 -1.18 -9.18 -0.88
C ALA A 90 -1.82 -9.48 -2.23
N ASP A 91 -2.24 -8.43 -2.90
CA ASP A 91 -2.84 -8.57 -4.23
C ASP A 91 -1.80 -8.81 -5.31
N TRP A 92 -0.57 -8.36 -5.09
CA TRP A 92 0.53 -8.56 -6.02
C TRP A 92 1.84 -8.60 -5.25
N LEU A 93 2.71 -9.54 -5.60
CA LEU A 93 4.01 -9.70 -4.95
C LEU A 93 5.09 -9.37 -5.97
N LEU A 94 5.95 -8.42 -5.64
CA LEU A 94 7.04 -7.98 -6.50
C LEU A 94 8.36 -8.10 -5.75
N GLU A 95 9.45 -8.27 -6.51
CA GLU A 95 10.79 -8.27 -5.93
C GLU A 95 11.25 -6.85 -5.60
N ASP A 96 10.87 -5.88 -6.42
CA ASP A 96 11.17 -4.47 -6.19
C ASP A 96 10.18 -3.60 -6.97
N LEU A 97 10.30 -2.29 -6.79
CA LEU A 97 9.39 -1.35 -7.43
C LEU A 97 9.65 -1.17 -8.92
N ALA A 98 10.76 -1.67 -9.44
CA ALA A 98 11.08 -1.50 -10.87
C ALA A 98 10.03 -2.18 -11.76
N GLY A 99 9.40 -3.24 -11.27
CA GLY A 99 8.37 -3.94 -12.01
C GLY A 99 6.98 -3.35 -11.89
N PHE A 100 6.84 -2.26 -11.15
CA PHE A 100 5.52 -1.70 -10.89
C PHE A 100 5.17 -0.59 -11.87
N SER A 101 3.91 -0.59 -12.30
CA SER A 101 3.24 0.58 -12.87
C SER A 101 1.77 0.45 -12.53
N VAL A 102 1.06 1.56 -12.54
CA VAL A 102 -0.38 1.53 -12.27
C VAL A 102 -1.09 0.67 -13.32
N ALA A 103 -0.69 0.81 -14.58
CA ALA A 103 -1.29 0.01 -15.64
C ALA A 103 -1.01 -1.48 -15.46
N ALA A 104 0.21 -1.85 -15.08
CA ALA A 104 0.55 -3.24 -14.84
C ALA A 104 -0.22 -3.80 -13.65
N PHE A 105 -0.35 -3.01 -12.61
CA PHE A 105 -1.14 -3.43 -11.44
C PHE A 105 -2.60 -3.67 -11.84
N ALA A 106 -3.18 -2.73 -12.57
CA ALA A 106 -4.58 -2.87 -12.99
C ALA A 106 -4.78 -4.16 -13.80
N ARG A 107 -3.85 -4.45 -14.70
CA ARG A 107 -3.92 -5.69 -15.48
C ARG A 107 -3.80 -6.92 -14.60
N HIS A 108 -2.91 -6.85 -13.61
CA HIS A 108 -2.67 -7.99 -12.73
C HIS A 108 -3.91 -8.36 -11.92
N VAL A 109 -4.62 -7.37 -11.40
CA VAL A 109 -5.81 -7.62 -10.58
C VAL A 109 -7.09 -7.71 -11.40
N GLY A 110 -7.00 -7.54 -12.70
CA GLY A 110 -8.17 -7.68 -13.58
C GLY A 110 -9.07 -6.48 -13.64
N ALA A 111 -8.53 -5.32 -13.30
CA ALA A 111 -9.34 -4.08 -13.28
C ALA A 111 -9.26 -3.32 -14.60
#